data_6d343c4621ae0669aafb979f41641315
#
_entry.id   6d343c4621ae0669aafb979f41641315
#
_cell.length_a   1.000
_cell.length_b   1.000
_cell.length_c   1.000
_cell.angle_alpha   90.00
_cell.angle_beta   90.00
_cell.angle_gamma   90.00
#
_symmetry.space_group_name_H-M   'P 1'
#
loop_
_entity.id
_entity.type
_entity.pdbx_description
1 polymer ?
#
loop_
_entity_poly.entity_id
_entity_poly.type
_entity_poly.pdbx_seq_one_letter_code
_entity_poly.pdbx_strand_id
1 'polypeptide(L)'
;MKIYTVGHSNHSAQYFIEMLKTHQVDCIVDVRSVPYSRFQHFNKEEISASLKKENILYLPFADEFGARRKERALLDEQGKVDFEKVRSSAPFQRGIERLTNGAAKGFTIALMCAESEPMQCHRFGMIVPALRSEFEILHILKDKRVKQNTELEKDLVKKYKTDIATAYKLLNKEIAYTP
;
A
#
# COMPACT_ATOMS: atom_id res chain seq x y z
N MET A 1 -12.88 1.31 -11.46
CA MET A 1 -11.59 0.57 -11.66
C MET A 1 -11.26 -0.22 -10.40
N LYS A 2 -10.40 -1.24 -10.47
CA LYS A 2 -10.05 -2.11 -9.32
C LYS A 2 -8.57 -1.98 -9.01
N ILE A 3 -8.22 -1.91 -7.71
CA ILE A 3 -6.84 -1.96 -7.22
C ILE A 3 -6.74 -2.99 -6.10
N TYR A 4 -5.71 -3.82 -6.16
CA TYR A 4 -5.35 -4.72 -5.08
C TYR A 4 -4.32 -4.10 -4.13
N THR A 5 -4.25 -4.60 -2.91
CA THR A 5 -3.12 -4.37 -1.99
C THR A 5 -2.62 -5.71 -1.48
N VAL A 6 -1.33 -5.85 -1.24
CA VAL A 6 -0.71 -7.08 -0.78
C VAL A 6 0.47 -6.78 0.16
N GLY A 7 0.67 -7.62 1.15
CA GLY A 7 1.86 -7.60 2.00
C GLY A 7 2.77 -8.77 1.65
N HIS A 8 4.06 -8.50 1.38
CA HIS A 8 4.99 -9.61 1.09
C HIS A 8 5.31 -10.45 2.33
N SER A 9 5.23 -9.88 3.54
CA SER A 9 5.46 -10.56 4.81
C SER A 9 6.76 -11.39 4.82
N ASN A 10 6.69 -12.60 5.35
CA ASN A 10 7.77 -13.60 5.36
C ASN A 10 7.52 -14.75 4.36
N HIS A 11 6.70 -14.51 3.35
CA HIS A 11 6.46 -15.50 2.30
C HIS A 11 7.72 -15.81 1.50
N SER A 12 7.79 -17.01 0.88
CA SER A 12 8.76 -17.25 -0.17
C SER A 12 8.41 -16.42 -1.41
N ALA A 13 9.40 -16.12 -2.26
CA ALA A 13 9.13 -15.41 -3.51
C ALA A 13 8.13 -16.16 -4.40
N GLN A 14 8.22 -17.50 -4.46
CA GLN A 14 7.30 -18.33 -5.22
C GLN A 14 5.85 -18.18 -4.70
N TYR A 15 5.64 -18.33 -3.39
CA TYR A 15 4.29 -18.19 -2.81
C TYR A 15 3.72 -16.80 -3.05
N PHE A 16 4.54 -15.75 -2.91
CA PHE A 16 4.11 -14.38 -3.19
C PHE A 16 3.68 -14.20 -4.65
N ILE A 17 4.44 -14.72 -5.60
CA ILE A 17 4.08 -14.70 -7.03
C ILE A 17 2.77 -15.46 -7.28
N GLU A 18 2.58 -16.62 -6.66
CA GLU A 18 1.33 -17.36 -6.75
C GLU A 18 0.13 -16.56 -6.20
N MET A 19 0.29 -15.80 -5.10
CA MET A 19 -0.74 -14.88 -4.60
C MET A 19 -1.15 -13.86 -5.67
N LEU A 20 -0.18 -13.28 -6.38
CA LEU A 20 -0.44 -12.31 -7.43
C LEU A 20 -1.15 -12.94 -8.63
N LYS A 21 -0.67 -14.09 -9.09
CA LYS A 21 -1.26 -14.82 -10.23
C LYS A 21 -2.70 -15.27 -9.97
N THR A 22 -3.01 -15.69 -8.74
CA THR A 22 -4.38 -16.08 -8.33
C THR A 22 -5.38 -14.94 -8.60
N HIS A 23 -4.93 -13.68 -8.52
CA HIS A 23 -5.76 -12.51 -8.73
C HIS A 23 -5.45 -11.79 -10.06
N GLN A 24 -4.70 -12.45 -10.97
CA GLN A 24 -4.34 -11.91 -12.28
C GLN A 24 -3.63 -10.55 -12.20
N VAL A 25 -2.86 -10.31 -11.11
CA VAL A 25 -2.05 -9.11 -10.96
C VAL A 25 -0.90 -9.15 -11.95
N ASP A 26 -0.77 -8.13 -12.77
CA ASP A 26 0.28 -7.97 -13.78
C ASP A 26 1.19 -6.75 -13.54
N CYS A 27 0.86 -5.94 -12.51
CA CYS A 27 1.67 -4.78 -12.12
C CYS A 27 1.75 -4.67 -10.60
N ILE A 28 2.98 -4.69 -10.07
CA ILE A 28 3.29 -4.37 -8.67
C ILE A 28 3.76 -2.93 -8.58
N VAL A 29 3.10 -2.17 -7.71
CA VAL A 29 3.52 -0.85 -7.24
C VAL A 29 4.09 -1.00 -5.84
N ASP A 30 5.42 -0.92 -5.72
CA ASP A 30 6.11 -1.02 -4.42
C ASP A 30 6.04 0.31 -3.68
N VAL A 31 5.22 0.36 -2.62
CA VAL A 31 4.98 1.57 -1.82
C VAL A 31 5.90 1.70 -0.61
N ARG A 32 6.89 0.82 -0.46
CA ARG A 32 7.86 0.89 0.62
C ARG A 32 8.77 2.10 0.44
N SER A 33 9.00 2.86 1.50
CA SER A 33 9.95 3.99 1.48
C SER A 33 11.38 3.53 1.21
N VAL A 34 11.72 2.34 1.72
CA VAL A 34 13.01 1.68 1.49
C VAL A 34 12.70 0.26 1.05
N PRO A 35 12.91 -0.08 -0.24
CA PRO A 35 12.56 -1.38 -0.80
C PRO A 35 13.62 -2.45 -0.45
N TYR A 36 13.98 -2.51 0.83
CA TYR A 36 14.87 -3.48 1.44
C TYR A 36 14.11 -4.31 2.47
N SER A 37 14.44 -5.58 2.58
CA SER A 37 13.83 -6.53 3.51
C SER A 37 14.89 -7.43 4.15
N ARG A 38 14.65 -7.87 5.38
CA ARG A 38 15.44 -8.96 5.98
C ARG A 38 15.33 -10.27 5.17
N PHE A 39 14.31 -10.41 4.36
CA PHE A 39 14.16 -11.50 3.38
C PHE A 39 14.70 -11.01 2.05
N GLN A 40 15.93 -11.40 1.71
CA GLN A 40 16.68 -10.89 0.56
C GLN A 40 15.89 -10.96 -0.76
N HIS A 41 15.09 -12.00 -0.98
CA HIS A 41 14.27 -12.16 -2.17
C HIS A 41 13.16 -11.10 -2.33
N PHE A 42 12.93 -10.25 -1.32
CA PHE A 42 12.07 -9.07 -1.40
C PHE A 42 12.82 -7.75 -1.49
N ASN A 43 14.15 -7.76 -1.62
CA ASN A 43 14.87 -6.57 -2.01
C ASN A 43 14.50 -6.19 -3.44
N LYS A 44 14.60 -4.91 -3.75
CA LYS A 44 14.13 -4.34 -5.02
C LYS A 44 14.61 -5.11 -6.24
N GLU A 45 15.90 -5.39 -6.30
CA GLU A 45 16.53 -6.03 -7.44
C GLU A 45 16.04 -7.48 -7.62
N GLU A 46 16.01 -8.24 -6.52
CA GLU A 46 15.63 -9.65 -6.50
C GLU A 46 14.14 -9.85 -6.81
N ILE A 47 13.26 -9.06 -6.16
CA ILE A 47 11.83 -9.20 -6.42
C ILE A 47 11.46 -8.70 -7.82
N SER A 48 12.08 -7.60 -8.30
CA SER A 48 11.86 -7.10 -9.65
C SER A 48 12.27 -8.14 -10.71
N ALA A 49 13.43 -8.80 -10.52
CA ALA A 49 13.88 -9.85 -11.42
C ALA A 49 12.95 -11.08 -11.41
N SER A 50 12.45 -11.45 -10.23
CA SER A 50 11.50 -12.57 -10.07
C SER A 50 10.16 -12.28 -10.74
N LEU A 51 9.59 -11.07 -10.54
CA LEU A 51 8.34 -10.64 -11.15
C LEU A 51 8.45 -10.55 -12.68
N LYS A 52 9.59 -10.04 -13.19
CA LYS A 52 9.84 -9.95 -14.64
C LYS A 52 9.80 -11.30 -15.33
N LYS A 53 10.30 -12.37 -14.71
CA LYS A 53 10.25 -13.75 -15.26
C LYS A 53 8.81 -14.23 -15.43
N GLU A 54 7.88 -13.68 -14.67
CA GLU A 54 6.47 -14.03 -14.67
C GLU A 54 5.60 -13.00 -15.43
N ASN A 55 6.24 -12.11 -16.19
CA ASN A 55 5.59 -11.01 -16.93
C ASN A 55 4.78 -10.06 -16.04
N ILE A 56 5.20 -9.88 -14.78
CA ILE A 56 4.61 -8.92 -13.86
C ILE A 56 5.51 -7.69 -13.80
N LEU A 57 4.96 -6.53 -14.12
CA LEU A 57 5.66 -5.25 -14.08
C LEU A 57 5.94 -4.84 -12.62
N TYR A 58 7.14 -4.36 -12.31
CA TYR A 58 7.51 -3.80 -11.02
C TYR A 58 7.79 -2.30 -11.14
N LEU A 59 7.09 -1.50 -10.35
CA LEU A 59 7.23 -0.04 -10.32
C LEU A 59 7.52 0.45 -8.90
N PRO A 60 8.68 1.09 -8.65
CA PRO A 60 8.95 1.72 -7.36
C PRO A 60 8.18 3.03 -7.23
N PHE A 61 7.47 3.22 -6.09
CA PHE A 61 6.71 4.41 -5.73
C PHE A 61 7.12 4.92 -4.33
N ALA A 62 8.38 4.77 -3.98
CA ALA A 62 8.90 5.19 -2.67
C ALA A 62 8.74 6.70 -2.44
N ASP A 63 9.00 7.51 -3.47
CA ASP A 63 8.90 8.98 -3.40
C ASP A 63 7.45 9.44 -3.33
N GLU A 64 6.54 8.73 -4.01
CA GLU A 64 5.14 9.07 -4.03
C GLU A 64 4.41 8.57 -2.78
N PHE A 65 4.57 7.28 -2.45
CA PHE A 65 3.75 6.60 -1.45
C PHE A 65 4.50 6.09 -0.23
N GLY A 66 5.81 6.27 -0.14
CA GLY A 66 6.57 5.88 1.04
C GLY A 66 6.10 6.64 2.28
N ALA A 67 5.95 5.92 3.41
CA ALA A 67 5.46 6.49 4.66
C ALA A 67 6.56 7.10 5.54
N ARG A 68 7.84 6.83 5.27
CA ARG A 68 8.95 7.35 6.07
C ARG A 68 9.38 8.72 5.58
N ARG A 69 8.63 9.74 5.95
CA ARG A 69 8.89 11.13 5.61
C ARG A 69 9.72 11.79 6.71
N LYS A 70 10.63 12.70 6.33
CA LYS A 70 11.48 13.46 7.26
C LYS A 70 11.24 14.97 7.14
N GLU A 71 10.53 15.41 6.11
CA GLU A 71 10.21 16.81 5.84
C GLU A 71 9.30 17.34 6.95
N ARG A 72 9.74 18.35 7.68
CA ARG A 72 9.01 18.93 8.82
C ARG A 72 7.58 19.33 8.46
N ALA A 73 7.35 19.78 7.22
CA ALA A 73 6.05 20.17 6.73
C ALA A 73 5.04 18.99 6.67
N LEU A 74 5.54 17.75 6.63
CA LEU A 74 4.73 16.53 6.56
C LEU A 74 4.55 15.85 7.93
N LEU A 75 5.09 16.45 8.99
CA LEU A 75 4.97 15.92 10.35
C LEU A 75 3.86 16.64 11.11
N ASP A 76 3.29 15.95 12.09
CA ASP A 76 2.38 16.52 13.08
C ASP A 76 3.16 17.27 14.18
N GLU A 77 2.45 17.83 15.17
CA GLU A 77 3.03 18.55 16.30
C GLU A 77 3.90 17.66 17.22
N GLN A 78 3.72 16.35 17.15
CA GLN A 78 4.46 15.36 17.92
C GLN A 78 5.66 14.78 17.14
N GLY A 79 5.92 15.27 15.92
CA GLY A 79 6.99 14.81 15.05
C GLY A 79 6.72 13.51 14.33
N LYS A 80 5.48 13.00 14.33
CA LYS A 80 5.07 11.85 13.55
C LYS A 80 4.62 12.26 12.15
N VAL A 81 4.75 11.35 11.18
CA VAL A 81 4.24 11.59 9.83
C VAL A 81 2.73 11.75 9.84
N ASP A 82 2.26 12.88 9.32
CA ASP A 82 0.85 13.18 9.14
C ASP A 82 0.40 12.70 7.75
N PHE A 83 -0.38 11.63 7.70
CA PHE A 83 -0.84 11.04 6.44
C PHE A 83 -1.75 11.97 5.62
N GLU A 84 -2.45 12.91 6.26
CA GLU A 84 -3.28 13.89 5.57
C GLU A 84 -2.40 14.92 4.83
N LYS A 85 -1.34 15.41 5.49
CA LYS A 85 -0.33 16.27 4.87
C LYS A 85 0.40 15.56 3.74
N VAL A 86 0.77 14.28 3.94
CA VAL A 86 1.40 13.48 2.87
C VAL A 86 0.47 13.35 1.67
N ARG A 87 -0.81 13.02 1.87
CA ARG A 87 -1.79 12.93 0.78
C ARG A 87 -1.93 14.23 -0.01
N SER A 88 -1.80 15.38 0.66
CA SER A 88 -1.89 16.71 0.02
C SER A 88 -0.59 17.13 -0.69
N SER A 89 0.48 16.36 -0.57
CA SER A 89 1.79 16.69 -1.18
C SER A 89 1.82 16.42 -2.69
N ALA A 90 2.57 17.22 -3.42
CA ALA A 90 2.71 17.06 -4.87
C ALA A 90 3.27 15.68 -5.29
N PRO A 91 4.27 15.07 -4.60
CA PRO A 91 4.70 13.71 -4.93
C PRO A 91 3.57 12.69 -4.82
N PHE A 92 2.77 12.75 -3.75
CA PHE A 92 1.66 11.82 -3.54
C PHE A 92 0.60 11.96 -4.65
N GLN A 93 0.23 13.19 -5.01
CA GLN A 93 -0.75 13.44 -6.07
C GLN A 93 -0.26 12.92 -7.43
N ARG A 94 1.03 13.11 -7.77
CA ARG A 94 1.62 12.48 -8.96
C ARG A 94 1.53 10.95 -8.91
N GLY A 95 1.68 10.36 -7.72
CA GLY A 95 1.50 8.91 -7.53
C GLY A 95 0.09 8.46 -7.85
N ILE A 96 -0.94 9.20 -7.40
CA ILE A 96 -2.35 8.93 -7.73
C ILE A 96 -2.57 9.00 -9.25
N GLU A 97 -2.10 10.06 -9.91
CA GLU A 97 -2.21 10.20 -11.37
C GLU A 97 -1.56 9.03 -12.12
N ARG A 98 -0.36 8.62 -11.70
CA ARG A 98 0.35 7.46 -12.29
C ARG A 98 -0.42 6.16 -12.12
N LEU A 99 -1.03 5.92 -10.93
CA LEU A 99 -1.88 4.75 -10.68
C LEU A 99 -3.11 4.75 -11.57
N THR A 100 -3.83 5.88 -11.61
CA THR A 100 -5.04 6.04 -12.42
C THR A 100 -4.74 5.80 -13.90
N ASN A 101 -3.65 6.36 -14.41
CA ASN A 101 -3.19 6.15 -15.78
C ASN A 101 -2.83 4.68 -16.06
N GLY A 102 -2.18 4.00 -15.10
CA GLY A 102 -1.87 2.57 -15.21
C GLY A 102 -3.14 1.72 -15.28
N ALA A 103 -4.09 1.96 -14.38
CA ALA A 103 -5.37 1.26 -14.35
C ALA A 103 -6.20 1.52 -15.63
N ALA A 104 -6.19 2.75 -16.15
CA ALA A 104 -6.86 3.11 -17.41
C ALA A 104 -6.23 2.42 -18.63
N LYS A 105 -4.95 2.07 -18.59
CA LYS A 105 -4.27 1.26 -19.61
C LYS A 105 -4.55 -0.24 -19.50
N GLY A 106 -5.37 -0.66 -18.53
CA GLY A 106 -5.80 -2.04 -18.36
C GLY A 106 -4.93 -2.87 -17.41
N PHE A 107 -3.95 -2.28 -16.72
CA PHE A 107 -3.15 -3.02 -15.74
C PHE A 107 -3.97 -3.42 -14.52
N THR A 108 -3.81 -4.65 -14.08
CA THR A 108 -4.30 -5.17 -12.80
C THR A 108 -3.24 -4.90 -11.73
N ILE A 109 -3.39 -3.78 -11.02
CA ILE A 109 -2.36 -3.25 -10.13
C ILE A 109 -2.53 -3.78 -8.70
N ALA A 110 -1.43 -4.16 -8.04
CA ALA A 110 -1.38 -4.37 -6.61
C ALA A 110 -0.34 -3.48 -5.92
N LEU A 111 -0.77 -2.74 -4.88
CA LEU A 111 0.11 -1.97 -4.01
C LEU A 111 0.80 -2.93 -3.03
N MET A 112 2.12 -3.03 -3.09
CA MET A 112 2.91 -3.93 -2.26
C MET A 112 3.61 -3.19 -1.12
N CYS A 113 3.46 -3.71 0.11
CA CYS A 113 4.25 -3.32 1.27
C CYS A 113 4.79 -4.54 2.03
N ALA A 114 5.50 -4.32 3.14
CA ALA A 114 6.09 -5.41 3.93
C ALA A 114 5.06 -6.11 4.85
N GLU A 115 4.19 -5.35 5.49
CA GLU A 115 3.25 -5.83 6.51
C GLU A 115 2.17 -6.74 5.88
N SER A 116 1.89 -7.90 6.50
CA SER A 116 0.81 -8.79 6.04
C SER A 116 -0.56 -8.20 6.31
N GLU A 117 -0.76 -7.65 7.51
CA GLU A 117 -2.05 -7.11 7.93
C GLU A 117 -2.28 -5.69 7.38
N PRO A 118 -3.34 -5.47 6.58
CA PRO A 118 -3.58 -4.15 5.98
C PRO A 118 -3.71 -3.03 7.01
N MET A 119 -4.44 -3.24 8.11
CA MET A 119 -4.66 -2.23 9.15
C MET A 119 -3.42 -1.85 9.96
N GLN A 120 -2.31 -2.56 9.79
CA GLN A 120 -1.02 -2.23 10.39
C GLN A 120 -0.08 -1.54 9.40
N CYS A 121 -0.58 -1.14 8.24
CA CYS A 121 0.23 -0.67 7.14
C CYS A 121 -0.27 0.64 6.56
N HIS A 122 0.68 1.50 6.19
CA HIS A 122 0.39 2.77 5.52
C HIS A 122 -0.34 2.62 4.18
N ARG A 123 -0.24 1.46 3.48
CA ARG A 123 -1.04 1.23 2.28
C ARG A 123 -2.54 1.35 2.56
N PHE A 124 -3.00 0.87 3.73
CA PHE A 124 -4.39 1.03 4.16
C PHE A 124 -4.63 2.40 4.83
N GLY A 125 -3.76 2.82 5.76
CA GLY A 125 -4.00 4.06 6.54
C GLY A 125 -3.76 5.35 5.75
N MET A 126 -2.84 5.34 4.77
CA MET A 126 -2.44 6.53 4.03
C MET A 126 -2.93 6.53 2.58
N ILE A 127 -2.74 5.43 1.83
CA ILE A 127 -3.00 5.43 0.38
C ILE A 127 -4.47 5.16 0.08
N VAL A 128 -5.06 4.16 0.70
CA VAL A 128 -6.47 3.77 0.47
C VAL A 128 -7.46 4.92 0.64
N PRO A 129 -7.38 5.79 1.67
CA PRO A 129 -8.31 6.91 1.80
C PRO A 129 -8.35 7.86 0.58
N ALA A 130 -7.26 7.97 -0.17
CA ALA A 130 -7.21 8.79 -1.38
C ALA A 130 -7.76 8.07 -2.64
N LEU A 131 -7.84 6.74 -2.62
CA LEU A 131 -8.24 5.94 -3.78
C LEU A 131 -9.68 5.42 -3.71
N ARG A 132 -10.25 5.29 -2.51
CA ARG A 132 -11.51 4.58 -2.26
C ARG A 132 -12.76 5.18 -2.92
N SER A 133 -12.71 6.43 -3.36
CA SER A 133 -13.79 7.09 -4.09
C SER A 133 -13.84 6.73 -5.57
N GLU A 134 -12.68 6.34 -6.15
CA GLU A 134 -12.53 6.08 -7.58
C GLU A 134 -12.29 4.60 -7.88
N PHE A 135 -11.78 3.85 -6.90
CA PHE A 135 -11.39 2.46 -7.06
C PHE A 135 -12.13 1.52 -6.11
N GLU A 136 -12.54 0.38 -6.63
CA GLU A 136 -12.82 -0.80 -5.82
C GLU A 136 -11.49 -1.34 -5.28
N ILE A 137 -11.31 -1.33 -3.95
CA ILE A 137 -10.06 -1.75 -3.32
C ILE A 137 -10.24 -3.09 -2.64
N LEU A 138 -9.34 -4.01 -2.98
CA LEU A 138 -9.33 -5.39 -2.55
C LEU A 138 -7.99 -5.72 -1.87
N HIS A 139 -8.02 -6.28 -0.68
CA HIS A 139 -6.83 -6.64 0.09
C HIS A 139 -6.55 -8.13 -0.03
N ILE A 140 -5.46 -8.51 -0.72
CA ILE A 140 -5.00 -9.89 -0.78
C ILE A 140 -4.37 -10.24 0.57
N LEU A 141 -4.96 -11.22 1.24
CA LEU A 141 -4.52 -11.71 2.55
C LEU A 141 -3.44 -12.80 2.38
N LYS A 142 -2.76 -13.13 3.49
CA LYS A 142 -1.67 -14.12 3.51
C LYS A 142 -2.05 -15.52 3.01
N ASP A 143 -3.34 -15.86 3.02
CA ASP A 143 -3.90 -17.12 2.57
C ASP A 143 -4.50 -17.05 1.15
N LYS A 144 -4.13 -16.04 0.38
CA LYS A 144 -4.62 -15.73 -0.98
C LYS A 144 -6.10 -15.30 -1.06
N ARG A 145 -6.85 -15.31 0.03
CA ARG A 145 -8.21 -14.76 0.03
C ARG A 145 -8.19 -13.24 -0.15
N VAL A 146 -9.30 -12.70 -0.60
CA VAL A 146 -9.47 -11.25 -0.75
C VAL A 146 -10.47 -10.76 0.28
N LYS A 147 -10.17 -9.61 0.89
CA LYS A 147 -11.08 -8.85 1.74
C LYS A 147 -11.37 -7.49 1.11
N GLN A 148 -12.63 -7.10 1.06
CA GLN A 148 -13.01 -5.78 0.53
C GLN A 148 -12.60 -4.66 1.50
N ASN A 149 -12.23 -3.51 0.96
CA ASN A 149 -11.89 -2.34 1.78
C ASN A 149 -13.03 -1.92 2.71
N THR A 150 -14.27 -2.00 2.24
CA THR A 150 -15.46 -1.67 3.03
C THR A 150 -15.63 -2.54 4.28
N GLU A 151 -15.16 -3.79 4.24
CA GLU A 151 -15.16 -4.67 5.41
C GLU A 151 -14.08 -4.25 6.42
N LEU A 152 -12.87 -3.91 5.93
CA LEU A 152 -11.81 -3.39 6.80
C LEU A 152 -12.17 -2.03 7.41
N GLU A 153 -12.86 -1.17 6.68
CA GLU A 153 -13.36 0.10 7.22
C GLU A 153 -14.41 -0.11 8.32
N LYS A 154 -15.29 -1.10 8.17
CA LYS A 154 -16.23 -1.49 9.26
C LYS A 154 -15.47 -1.98 10.50
N ASP A 155 -14.43 -2.80 10.30
CA ASP A 155 -13.58 -3.27 11.40
C ASP A 155 -12.84 -2.11 12.07
N LEU A 156 -12.37 -1.13 11.29
CA LEU A 156 -11.68 0.07 11.78
C LEU A 156 -12.63 0.96 12.61
N VAL A 157 -13.83 1.23 12.11
CA VAL A 157 -14.88 1.97 12.82
C VAL A 157 -15.23 1.28 14.14
N LYS A 158 -15.37 -0.05 14.13
CA LYS A 158 -15.63 -0.84 15.33
C LYS A 158 -14.46 -0.78 16.33
N LYS A 159 -13.21 -0.83 15.85
CA LYS A 159 -12.00 -0.75 16.69
C LYS A 159 -11.96 0.57 17.47
N TYR A 160 -12.22 1.67 16.81
CA TYR A 160 -12.11 3.00 17.42
C TYR A 160 -13.45 3.58 17.91
N LYS A 161 -14.57 2.90 17.66
CA LYS A 161 -15.95 3.32 18.08
C LYS A 161 -16.28 4.75 17.64
N THR A 162 -15.95 5.09 16.38
CA THR A 162 -16.13 6.44 15.82
C THR A 162 -16.45 6.37 14.32
N ASP A 163 -16.67 7.53 13.69
CA ASP A 163 -16.83 7.61 12.23
C ASP A 163 -15.52 7.24 11.48
N ILE A 164 -15.66 6.95 10.18
CA ILE A 164 -14.53 6.47 9.38
C ILE A 164 -13.41 7.50 9.22
N ALA A 165 -13.73 8.79 9.13
CA ALA A 165 -12.72 9.84 8.96
C ALA A 165 -11.87 9.97 10.22
N THR A 166 -12.52 10.02 11.38
CA THR A 166 -11.86 10.02 12.69
C THR A 166 -11.08 8.72 12.93
N ALA A 167 -11.62 7.57 12.54
CA ALA A 167 -10.95 6.27 12.67
C ALA A 167 -9.62 6.22 11.88
N TYR A 168 -9.57 6.76 10.65
CA TYR A 168 -8.32 6.87 9.89
C TYR A 168 -7.30 7.83 10.56
N LYS A 169 -7.75 8.92 11.18
CA LYS A 169 -6.86 9.82 11.95
C LYS A 169 -6.26 9.13 13.18
N LEU A 170 -7.06 8.32 13.88
CA LEU A 170 -6.58 7.53 15.02
C LEU A 170 -5.61 6.43 14.55
N LEU A 171 -5.90 5.76 13.45
CA LEU A 171 -4.99 4.78 12.85
C LEU A 171 -3.66 5.43 12.45
N ASN A 172 -3.68 6.64 11.87
CA ASN A 172 -2.45 7.39 11.55
C ASN A 172 -1.58 7.56 12.80
N LYS A 173 -2.16 8.02 13.93
CA LYS A 173 -1.42 8.20 15.19
C LYS A 173 -0.79 6.88 15.70
N GLU A 174 -1.44 5.75 15.43
CA GLU A 174 -0.96 4.41 15.85
C GLU A 174 0.19 3.91 14.98
N ILE A 175 0.08 4.03 13.65
CA ILE A 175 1.00 3.37 12.71
C ILE A 175 2.00 4.30 12.00
N ALA A 176 1.88 5.62 12.18
CA ALA A 176 2.76 6.57 11.51
C ALA A 176 4.21 6.46 12.00
N TYR A 177 5.12 6.60 11.06
CA TYR A 177 6.55 6.63 11.32
C TYR A 177 6.95 7.91 12.06
N THR A 178 7.89 7.77 12.98
CA THR A 178 8.59 8.89 13.61
C THR A 178 10.03 8.89 13.08
N PRO A 179 10.48 9.97 12.42
CA PRO A 179 11.85 10.10 11.89
C PRO A 179 12.95 10.02 12.93
#